data_b62c1c0d168143e5fc57d73900bb9f78
#
_entry.id   b62c1c0d168143e5fc57d73900bb9f78
#
_cell.length_a   1.000
_cell.length_b   1.000
_cell.length_c   1.000
_cell.angle_alpha   90.00
_cell.angle_beta   90.00
_cell.angle_gamma   90.00
#
_symmetry.space_group_name_H-M   'P 1'
#
loop_
_entity.id
_entity.type
_entity.pdbx_description
1 polymer ?
#
loop_
_entity_poly.entity_id
_entity_poly.type
_entity_poly.pdbx_seq_one_letter_code
_entity_poly.pdbx_strand_id
1 'polypeptide(L)'
;ESLTAEELRAQRRWVHVIEPFDLSTGSCRGWRIMRSYDFGYGKPFSCAWWAIDYDGVIYRIHELYGCTGTPNEGVRWTPDQQFAEIARIEREHPWLQGKKIEGVADPAIWDASRGESIADTAARYGLYFTKGDNERIPGWMQCHYRLQFDEEGYSRMYVFSNCAAFIRTVPGMMFSRHRRISTRRWRIMSATSGGTCACRGRWHR
;
A
#
# COMPACT_ATOMS: atom_id res chain seq x y z
N GLU A 1 -10.92 9.25 -21.78
CA GLU A 1 -10.21 10.56 -21.90
C GLU A 1 -9.24 10.66 -20.73
N SER A 2 -8.01 11.11 -20.98
CA SER A 2 -7.03 11.34 -19.93
C SER A 2 -7.31 12.69 -19.28
N LEU A 3 -7.44 12.72 -17.95
CA LEU A 3 -7.61 13.94 -17.19
C LEU A 3 -6.41 14.89 -17.40
N THR A 4 -6.67 16.16 -17.53
CA THR A 4 -5.63 17.20 -17.54
C THR A 4 -4.95 17.29 -16.17
N ALA A 5 -3.76 17.86 -16.10
CA ALA A 5 -3.05 18.08 -14.84
C ALA A 5 -3.87 18.96 -13.86
N GLU A 6 -4.68 19.89 -14.38
CA GLU A 6 -5.51 20.78 -13.59
C GLU A 6 -6.74 20.05 -13.02
N GLU A 7 -7.40 19.19 -13.81
CA GLU A 7 -8.50 18.34 -13.35
C GLU A 7 -8.03 17.33 -12.29
N LEU A 8 -6.87 16.71 -12.50
CA LEU A 8 -6.22 15.84 -11.50
C LEU A 8 -5.89 16.61 -10.20
N ARG A 9 -5.51 17.86 -10.30
CA ARG A 9 -5.24 18.71 -9.13
C ARG A 9 -6.54 19.10 -8.41
N ALA A 10 -7.59 19.43 -9.12
CA ALA A 10 -8.90 19.79 -8.55
C ALA A 10 -9.52 18.64 -7.76
N GLN A 11 -9.44 17.40 -8.26
CA GLN A 11 -9.97 16.21 -7.60
C GLN A 11 -9.30 15.88 -6.26
N ARG A 12 -8.11 16.40 -5.98
CA ARG A 12 -7.29 16.05 -4.81
C ARG A 12 -7.45 17.02 -3.63
N ARG A 13 -8.23 18.10 -3.81
CA ARG A 13 -8.34 19.14 -2.79
C ARG A 13 -9.28 18.73 -1.65
N TRP A 14 -8.76 18.73 -0.41
CA TRP A 14 -9.45 18.36 0.83
C TRP A 14 -10.02 16.94 0.87
N VAL A 15 -9.47 16.03 0.06
CA VAL A 15 -9.85 14.62 0.02
C VAL A 15 -8.61 13.72 0.08
N HIS A 16 -8.77 12.50 0.57
CA HIS A 16 -7.73 11.47 0.51
C HIS A 16 -8.11 10.34 -0.46
N VAL A 17 -9.41 10.12 -0.66
CA VAL A 17 -9.90 9.11 -1.59
C VAL A 17 -10.28 9.81 -2.89
N ILE A 18 -9.68 9.36 -3.98
CA ILE A 18 -9.88 9.92 -5.31
C ILE A 18 -10.27 8.82 -6.31
N GLU A 19 -10.92 9.20 -7.38
CA GLU A 19 -11.21 8.26 -8.46
C GLU A 19 -9.94 7.83 -9.18
N PRO A 20 -9.84 6.55 -9.60
CA PRO A 20 -8.72 6.07 -10.39
C PRO A 20 -8.57 6.83 -11.71
N PHE A 21 -7.36 7.17 -12.06
CA PHE A 21 -6.99 7.69 -13.37
C PHE A 21 -5.93 6.80 -14.03
N ASP A 22 -5.79 6.87 -15.35
CA ASP A 22 -4.89 6.01 -16.09
C ASP A 22 -3.42 6.36 -15.84
N LEU A 23 -2.65 5.40 -15.33
CA LEU A 23 -1.22 5.51 -15.07
C LEU A 23 -0.35 5.01 -16.22
N SER A 24 -0.94 4.48 -17.28
CA SER A 24 -0.21 3.94 -18.45
C SER A 24 0.16 5.00 -19.46
N THR A 25 -0.46 6.18 -19.41
CA THR A 25 -0.36 7.25 -20.39
C THR A 25 0.14 8.57 -19.79
N GLY A 26 0.52 9.50 -20.66
CA GLY A 26 0.91 10.85 -20.29
C GLY A 26 2.11 10.93 -19.33
N SER A 27 2.10 11.94 -18.46
CA SER A 27 3.15 12.18 -17.47
C SER A 27 3.23 11.08 -16.40
N CYS A 28 2.15 10.35 -16.16
CA CYS A 28 2.09 9.30 -15.14
C CYS A 28 2.87 8.03 -15.54
N ARG A 29 3.14 7.83 -16.83
CA ARG A 29 3.83 6.65 -17.35
C ARG A 29 5.21 6.43 -16.73
N GLY A 30 5.91 7.49 -16.37
CA GLY A 30 7.23 7.45 -15.74
C GLY A 30 7.21 7.35 -14.22
N TRP A 31 6.06 7.30 -13.59
CA TRP A 31 5.98 7.24 -12.13
C TRP A 31 6.55 5.93 -11.61
N ARG A 32 7.22 6.01 -10.47
CA ARG A 32 7.80 4.86 -9.79
C ARG A 32 6.69 4.02 -9.18
N ILE A 33 6.75 2.70 -9.41
CA ILE A 33 5.79 1.77 -8.82
C ILE A 33 6.48 0.96 -7.72
N MET A 34 5.81 0.85 -6.58
CA MET A 34 6.25 0.03 -5.45
C MET A 34 5.16 -0.96 -5.07
N ARG A 35 5.58 -2.09 -4.52
CA ARG A 35 4.73 -3.11 -3.92
C ARG A 35 5.07 -3.24 -2.44
N SER A 36 4.05 -3.26 -1.59
CA SER A 36 4.19 -3.58 -0.18
C SER A 36 3.44 -4.88 0.15
N TYR A 37 4.05 -5.75 0.95
CA TYR A 37 3.47 -7.05 1.28
C TYR A 37 3.56 -7.35 2.77
N ASP A 38 2.45 -7.83 3.35
CA ASP A 38 2.34 -8.33 4.72
C ASP A 38 1.71 -9.72 4.69
N PHE A 39 2.47 -10.72 5.14
CA PHE A 39 2.04 -12.11 5.14
C PHE A 39 0.94 -12.37 6.17
N GLY A 40 -0.04 -13.15 5.77
CA GLY A 40 -1.07 -13.72 6.64
C GLY A 40 -1.59 -15.02 6.09
N TYR A 41 -2.01 -15.94 6.98
CA TYR A 41 -2.65 -17.20 6.65
C TYR A 41 -4.03 -17.30 7.33
N GLY A 42 -4.10 -17.50 8.62
CA GLY A 42 -5.33 -17.41 9.41
C GLY A 42 -5.80 -15.97 9.67
N LYS A 43 -4.91 -15.01 9.53
CA LYS A 43 -5.20 -13.58 9.45
C LYS A 43 -5.08 -13.12 8.01
N PRO A 44 -5.80 -12.08 7.59
CA PRO A 44 -5.69 -11.59 6.22
C PRO A 44 -4.27 -11.16 5.88
N PHE A 45 -3.77 -11.61 4.73
CA PHE A 45 -2.58 -11.01 4.12
C PHE A 45 -2.95 -9.73 3.36
N SER A 46 -1.96 -8.92 3.07
CA SER A 46 -2.16 -7.68 2.31
C SER A 46 -1.02 -7.47 1.33
N CYS A 47 -1.35 -7.29 0.07
CA CYS A 47 -0.44 -6.75 -0.93
C CYS A 47 -1.02 -5.46 -1.47
N ALA A 48 -0.21 -4.43 -1.61
CA ALA A 48 -0.64 -3.16 -2.15
C ALA A 48 0.37 -2.61 -3.15
N TRP A 49 -0.15 -1.96 -4.19
CA TRP A 49 0.67 -1.26 -5.17
C TRP A 49 0.50 0.24 -5.01
N TRP A 50 1.63 0.92 -5.12
CA TRP A 50 1.77 2.34 -4.88
C TRP A 50 2.45 2.99 -6.08
N ALA A 51 1.89 4.08 -6.57
CA ALA A 51 2.56 4.94 -7.53
C ALA A 51 3.13 6.17 -6.79
N ILE A 52 4.31 6.61 -7.19
CA ILE A 52 4.96 7.79 -6.63
C ILE A 52 5.26 8.72 -7.79
N ASP A 53 4.69 9.93 -7.74
CA ASP A 53 4.91 10.93 -8.76
C ASP A 53 6.27 11.64 -8.60
N TYR A 54 6.56 12.57 -9.50
CA TYR A 54 7.84 13.31 -9.52
C TYR A 54 7.99 14.27 -8.33
N ASP A 55 6.90 14.66 -7.68
CA ASP A 55 6.87 15.51 -6.48
C ASP A 55 6.92 14.69 -5.17
N GLY A 56 6.99 13.37 -5.29
CA GLY A 56 7.03 12.45 -4.16
C GLY A 56 5.67 12.25 -3.47
N VAL A 57 4.58 12.61 -4.13
CA VAL A 57 3.22 12.28 -3.67
C VAL A 57 2.95 10.80 -3.93
N ILE A 58 2.35 10.13 -2.96
CA ILE A 58 2.12 8.68 -2.98
C ILE A 58 0.65 8.41 -3.27
N TYR A 59 0.39 7.50 -4.20
CA TYR A 59 -0.94 7.03 -4.56
C TYR A 59 -1.04 5.54 -4.30
N ARG A 60 -1.98 5.10 -3.45
CA ARG A 60 -2.35 3.69 -3.37
C ARG A 60 -3.28 3.39 -4.53
N ILE A 61 -2.80 2.64 -5.51
CA ILE A 61 -3.45 2.48 -6.81
C ILE A 61 -4.22 1.16 -6.93
N HIS A 62 -3.76 0.12 -6.23
CA HIS A 62 -4.37 -1.20 -6.28
C HIS A 62 -4.06 -1.98 -5.00
N GLU A 63 -4.89 -2.99 -4.69
CA GLU A 63 -4.68 -3.86 -3.53
C GLU A 63 -5.19 -5.29 -3.78
N LEU A 64 -4.50 -6.25 -3.16
CA LEU A 64 -4.97 -7.61 -2.97
C LEU A 64 -5.04 -7.87 -1.46
N TYR A 65 -6.26 -8.11 -0.97
CA TYR A 65 -6.52 -8.29 0.45
C TYR A 65 -7.14 -9.65 0.74
N GLY A 66 -6.39 -10.54 1.37
CA GLY A 66 -6.77 -11.92 1.64
C GLY A 66 -7.68 -12.09 2.85
N CYS A 67 -8.89 -11.53 2.78
CA CYS A 67 -9.91 -11.62 3.82
C CYS A 67 -11.13 -12.38 3.29
N THR A 68 -11.74 -13.25 4.13
CA THR A 68 -12.97 -14.00 3.79
C THR A 68 -14.22 -13.14 3.72
N GLY A 69 -14.15 -11.87 4.17
CA GLY A 69 -15.31 -11.01 4.41
C GLY A 69 -15.60 -10.88 5.92
N THR A 70 -15.31 -11.90 6.72
CA THR A 70 -15.35 -11.80 8.18
C THR A 70 -14.18 -10.96 8.68
N PRO A 71 -14.40 -9.97 9.55
CA PRO A 71 -13.32 -9.13 10.07
C PRO A 71 -12.19 -9.96 10.69
N ASN A 72 -10.94 -9.68 10.25
CA ASN A 72 -9.73 -10.29 10.79
C ASN A 72 -9.58 -11.80 10.53
N GLU A 73 -10.33 -12.36 9.56
CA GLU A 73 -10.23 -13.75 9.11
C GLU A 73 -9.60 -13.82 7.72
N GLY A 74 -8.48 -14.56 7.60
CA GLY A 74 -7.74 -14.74 6.35
C GLY A 74 -8.29 -15.89 5.50
N VAL A 75 -8.13 -15.77 4.18
CA VAL A 75 -8.55 -16.79 3.19
C VAL A 75 -7.72 -18.08 3.25
N ARG A 76 -6.71 -18.16 4.11
CA ARG A 76 -5.81 -19.31 4.32
C ARG A 76 -5.07 -19.74 3.05
N TRP A 77 -4.74 -18.81 2.19
CA TRP A 77 -3.89 -19.07 1.05
C TRP A 77 -2.44 -19.33 1.50
N THR A 78 -1.83 -20.35 0.91
CA THR A 78 -0.40 -20.62 1.09
C THR A 78 0.45 -19.50 0.47
N PRO A 79 1.73 -19.35 0.85
CA PRO A 79 2.62 -18.39 0.20
C PRO A 79 2.65 -18.54 -1.33
N ASP A 80 2.67 -19.78 -1.85
CA ASP A 80 2.61 -20.03 -3.29
C ASP A 80 1.36 -19.46 -3.94
N GLN A 81 0.18 -19.67 -3.35
CA GLN A 81 -1.07 -19.13 -3.87
C GLN A 81 -1.09 -17.60 -3.86
N GLN A 82 -0.57 -17.00 -2.76
CA GLN A 82 -0.49 -15.55 -2.64
C GLN A 82 0.44 -14.95 -3.72
N PHE A 83 1.64 -15.53 -3.89
CA PHE A 83 2.60 -15.01 -4.85
C PHE A 83 2.24 -15.31 -6.31
N ALA A 84 1.61 -16.45 -6.58
CA ALA A 84 1.05 -16.72 -7.91
C ALA A 84 0.03 -15.64 -8.32
N GLU A 85 -0.85 -15.25 -7.40
CA GLU A 85 -1.86 -14.21 -7.68
C GLU A 85 -1.24 -12.83 -7.77
N ILE A 86 -0.27 -12.48 -6.93
CA ILE A 86 0.47 -11.22 -7.02
C ILE A 86 1.19 -11.12 -8.38
N ALA A 87 1.90 -12.17 -8.79
CA ALA A 87 2.59 -12.20 -10.08
C ALA A 87 1.61 -12.12 -11.26
N ARG A 88 0.43 -12.76 -11.14
CA ARG A 88 -0.64 -12.65 -12.16
C ARG A 88 -1.11 -11.21 -12.30
N ILE A 89 -1.40 -10.55 -11.18
CA ILE A 89 -1.84 -9.14 -11.17
C ILE A 89 -0.78 -8.25 -11.83
N GLU A 90 0.49 -8.40 -11.46
CA GLU A 90 1.58 -7.58 -12.03
C GLU A 90 1.77 -7.78 -13.53
N ARG A 91 1.50 -8.99 -14.03
CA ARG A 91 1.59 -9.31 -15.46
C ARG A 91 0.39 -8.79 -16.27
N GLU A 92 -0.81 -8.76 -15.68
CA GLU A 92 -2.07 -8.53 -16.38
C GLU A 92 -2.66 -7.14 -16.16
N HIS A 93 -2.35 -6.48 -15.03
CA HIS A 93 -2.92 -5.19 -14.70
C HIS A 93 -2.31 -4.07 -15.57
N PRO A 94 -3.12 -3.25 -16.28
CA PRO A 94 -2.64 -2.26 -17.25
C PRO A 94 -1.61 -1.27 -16.70
N TRP A 95 -1.70 -0.91 -15.43
CA TRP A 95 -0.78 0.05 -14.80
C TRP A 95 0.53 -0.58 -14.30
N LEU A 96 0.57 -1.91 -14.16
CA LEU A 96 1.69 -2.66 -13.58
C LEU A 96 2.48 -3.42 -14.63
N GLN A 97 1.82 -3.83 -15.71
CA GLN A 97 2.41 -4.62 -16.77
C GLN A 97 3.69 -3.98 -17.34
N GLY A 98 4.78 -4.75 -17.33
CA GLY A 98 6.08 -4.31 -17.87
C GLY A 98 6.79 -3.24 -17.04
N LYS A 99 6.26 -2.87 -15.86
CA LYS A 99 6.92 -1.93 -14.95
C LYS A 99 7.98 -2.63 -14.08
N LYS A 100 9.05 -1.90 -13.77
CA LYS A 100 9.94 -2.29 -12.69
C LYS A 100 9.26 -1.96 -11.36
N ILE A 101 8.91 -3.00 -10.58
CA ILE A 101 8.20 -2.86 -9.31
C ILE A 101 9.16 -3.19 -8.17
N GLU A 102 9.43 -2.23 -7.29
CA GLU A 102 10.21 -2.42 -6.09
C GLU A 102 9.34 -2.99 -4.98
N GLY A 103 9.75 -4.12 -4.38
CA GLY A 103 9.00 -4.79 -3.33
C GLY A 103 9.56 -4.48 -1.93
N VAL A 104 8.67 -4.23 -0.98
CA VAL A 104 8.98 -4.12 0.45
C VAL A 104 8.08 -5.04 1.25
N ALA A 105 8.62 -5.75 2.23
CA ALA A 105 7.84 -6.65 3.08
C ALA A 105 8.30 -6.64 4.54
N ASP A 106 7.43 -7.15 5.43
CA ASP A 106 7.79 -7.37 6.84
C ASP A 106 8.99 -8.32 6.92
N PRO A 107 10.04 -8.01 7.70
CA PRO A 107 11.22 -8.87 7.86
C PRO A 107 10.91 -10.31 8.27
N ALA A 108 9.76 -10.59 8.86
CA ALA A 108 9.37 -11.96 9.24
C ALA A 108 9.27 -12.94 8.04
N ILE A 109 9.12 -12.45 6.79
CA ILE A 109 9.07 -13.33 5.62
C ILE A 109 10.42 -13.99 5.29
N TRP A 110 11.52 -13.52 5.87
CA TRP A 110 12.87 -14.13 5.73
C TRP A 110 13.20 -15.15 6.84
N ASP A 111 12.25 -15.43 7.76
CA ASP A 111 12.44 -16.47 8.76
C ASP A 111 12.43 -17.85 8.09
N ALA A 112 13.59 -18.52 8.09
CA ALA A 112 13.82 -19.87 7.57
C ALA A 112 13.89 -20.93 8.68
N SER A 113 13.53 -20.61 9.92
CA SER A 113 13.63 -21.55 11.07
C SER A 113 12.80 -22.82 10.91
N ARG A 114 11.83 -22.82 10.00
CA ARG A 114 10.92 -23.95 9.71
C ARG A 114 11.05 -24.52 8.30
N GLY A 115 12.14 -24.22 7.60
CA GLY A 115 12.39 -24.64 6.23
C GLY A 115 12.57 -23.46 5.29
N GLU A 116 12.07 -23.57 4.05
CA GLU A 116 12.14 -22.49 3.06
C GLU A 116 11.43 -21.23 3.56
N SER A 117 12.08 -20.07 3.40
CA SER A 117 11.46 -18.82 3.80
C SER A 117 10.35 -18.39 2.83
N ILE A 118 9.41 -17.58 3.31
CA ILE A 118 8.36 -16.99 2.47
C ILE A 118 8.99 -16.10 1.38
N ALA A 119 10.11 -15.45 1.66
CA ALA A 119 10.86 -14.65 0.68
C ALA A 119 11.45 -15.50 -0.45
N ASP A 120 11.96 -16.71 -0.13
CA ASP A 120 12.44 -17.64 -1.15
C ASP A 120 11.30 -18.14 -2.03
N THR A 121 10.14 -18.43 -1.42
CA THR A 121 8.92 -18.75 -2.17
C THR A 121 8.55 -17.62 -3.13
N ALA A 122 8.58 -16.37 -2.70
CA ALA A 122 8.30 -15.22 -3.56
C ALA A 122 9.27 -15.11 -4.75
N ALA A 123 10.56 -15.38 -4.51
CA ALA A 123 11.59 -15.32 -5.55
C ALA A 123 11.33 -16.33 -6.69
N ARG A 124 10.71 -17.49 -6.41
CA ARG A 124 10.30 -18.46 -7.46
C ARG A 124 9.27 -17.88 -8.44
N TYR A 125 8.48 -16.92 -8.00
CA TYR A 125 7.50 -16.19 -8.83
C TYR A 125 8.08 -14.90 -9.45
N GLY A 126 9.40 -14.67 -9.32
CA GLY A 126 10.05 -13.44 -9.80
C GLY A 126 9.76 -12.21 -8.95
N LEU A 127 9.23 -12.39 -7.75
CA LEU A 127 8.86 -11.32 -6.82
C LEU A 127 9.96 -11.15 -5.77
N TYR A 128 10.64 -10.03 -5.83
CA TYR A 128 11.74 -9.69 -4.92
C TYR A 128 11.30 -8.61 -3.95
N PHE A 129 11.75 -8.72 -2.70
CA PHE A 129 11.43 -7.78 -1.63
C PHE A 129 12.69 -7.31 -0.91
N THR A 130 12.66 -6.10 -0.42
CA THR A 130 13.57 -5.59 0.60
C THR A 130 12.87 -5.60 1.96
N LYS A 131 13.67 -5.67 3.04
CA LYS A 131 13.14 -5.63 4.40
C LYS A 131 12.58 -4.24 4.71
N GLY A 132 11.34 -4.20 5.14
CA GLY A 132 10.73 -2.99 5.66
C GLY A 132 11.28 -2.61 7.02
N ASP A 133 11.27 -1.31 7.32
CA ASP A 133 11.55 -0.82 8.67
C ASP A 133 10.41 -1.21 9.61
N ASN A 134 10.76 -1.79 10.75
CA ASN A 134 9.81 -2.26 11.77
C ASN A 134 9.58 -1.25 12.90
N GLU A 135 10.18 -0.07 12.85
CA GLU A 135 9.97 0.96 13.85
C GLU A 135 8.56 1.54 13.77
N ARG A 136 7.76 1.27 14.81
CA ARG A 136 6.33 1.59 14.85
C ARG A 136 6.04 3.08 14.87
N ILE A 137 6.73 3.82 15.73
CA ILE A 137 6.45 5.24 15.99
C ILE A 137 6.84 6.08 14.78
N PRO A 138 8.04 5.95 14.20
CA PRO A 138 8.40 6.64 12.97
C PRO A 138 7.42 6.36 11.82
N GLY A 139 7.04 5.09 11.61
CA GLY A 139 6.11 4.71 10.54
C GLY A 139 4.72 5.34 10.68
N TRP A 140 4.18 5.38 11.89
CA TRP A 140 2.93 6.08 12.20
C TRP A 140 3.02 7.56 11.89
N MET A 141 4.11 8.16 12.33
CA MET A 141 4.38 9.56 12.13
C MET A 141 4.41 9.92 10.64
N GLN A 142 5.08 9.09 9.81
CA GLN A 142 5.13 9.25 8.35
C GLN A 142 3.77 9.26 7.67
N CYS A 143 2.92 8.26 7.97
CA CYS A 143 1.57 8.23 7.44
C CYS A 143 0.79 9.48 7.78
N HIS A 144 0.92 9.93 8.99
CA HIS A 144 0.23 11.12 9.45
C HIS A 144 0.66 12.38 8.71
N TYR A 145 1.95 12.63 8.50
CA TYR A 145 2.41 13.81 7.74
C TYR A 145 1.97 13.74 6.29
N ARG A 146 2.02 12.56 5.68
CA ARG A 146 1.59 12.42 4.30
C ARG A 146 0.09 12.59 4.10
N LEU A 147 -0.69 12.34 5.16
CA LEU A 147 -2.15 12.55 5.16
C LEU A 147 -2.56 13.97 5.59
N GLN A 148 -1.61 14.82 6.06
CA GLN A 148 -1.95 16.21 6.33
C GLN A 148 -2.26 16.97 5.04
N PHE A 149 -3.29 17.80 5.10
CA PHE A 149 -3.52 18.80 4.07
C PHE A 149 -2.63 20.02 4.34
N ASP A 150 -2.04 20.53 3.28
CA ASP A 150 -1.40 21.85 3.30
C ASP A 150 -2.46 22.98 3.32
N GLU A 151 -2.01 24.23 3.29
CA GLU A 151 -2.90 25.42 3.31
C GLU A 151 -3.83 25.48 2.09
N GLU A 152 -3.43 24.87 0.97
CA GLU A 152 -4.22 24.81 -0.26
C GLU A 152 -5.18 23.60 -0.28
N GLY A 153 -5.07 22.67 0.68
CA GLY A 153 -5.90 21.49 0.81
C GLY A 153 -5.34 20.24 0.10
N TYR A 154 -4.05 20.20 -0.21
CA TYR A 154 -3.41 19.02 -0.81
C TYR A 154 -2.70 18.15 0.22
N SER A 155 -2.79 16.84 0.01
CA SER A 155 -2.10 15.83 0.81
C SER A 155 -0.90 15.28 0.06
N ARG A 156 0.03 14.64 0.77
CA ARG A 156 1.15 13.90 0.18
C ARG A 156 0.82 12.41 -0.01
N MET A 157 -0.42 12.00 0.26
CA MET A 157 -0.88 10.63 0.07
C MET A 157 -2.35 10.59 -0.31
N TYR A 158 -2.63 9.86 -1.39
CA TYR A 158 -3.97 9.61 -1.90
C TYR A 158 -4.23 8.12 -2.03
N VAL A 159 -5.51 7.75 -2.06
CA VAL A 159 -5.97 6.37 -2.19
C VAL A 159 -7.01 6.32 -3.29
N PHE A 160 -6.84 5.44 -4.26
CA PHE A 160 -7.86 5.22 -5.29
C PHE A 160 -9.09 4.55 -4.69
N SER A 161 -10.29 4.92 -5.15
CA SER A 161 -11.56 4.44 -4.63
C SER A 161 -11.73 2.92 -4.75
N ASN A 162 -11.01 2.26 -5.65
CA ASN A 162 -10.95 0.79 -5.78
C ASN A 162 -10.20 0.07 -4.64
N CYS A 163 -9.45 0.80 -3.80
CA CYS A 163 -8.77 0.23 -2.63
C CYS A 163 -9.71 0.14 -1.41
N ALA A 164 -10.82 -0.57 -1.57
CA ALA A 164 -11.92 -0.62 -0.61
C ALA A 164 -11.54 -1.18 0.76
N ALA A 165 -10.63 -2.18 0.82
CA ALA A 165 -10.20 -2.77 2.09
C ALA A 165 -9.36 -1.77 2.90
N PHE A 166 -8.47 -1.02 2.26
CA PHE A 166 -7.70 0.03 2.90
C PHE A 166 -8.61 1.15 3.42
N ILE A 167 -9.49 1.67 2.57
CA ILE A 167 -10.44 2.75 2.91
C ILE A 167 -11.31 2.36 4.11
N ARG A 168 -11.77 1.12 4.16
CA ARG A 168 -12.58 0.60 5.28
C ARG A 168 -11.79 0.42 6.57
N THR A 169 -10.54 -0.04 6.49
CA THR A 169 -9.80 -0.51 7.68
C THR A 169 -8.97 0.57 8.36
N VAL A 170 -8.42 1.50 7.59
CA VAL A 170 -7.49 2.51 8.12
C VAL A 170 -8.15 3.52 9.06
N PRO A 171 -9.31 4.11 8.76
CA PRO A 171 -9.98 5.02 9.70
C PRO A 171 -10.31 4.38 11.05
N GLY A 172 -10.75 3.13 11.05
CA GLY A 172 -11.07 2.38 12.27
C GLY A 172 -9.87 2.12 13.18
N MET A 173 -8.65 2.09 12.62
CA MET A 173 -7.43 1.91 13.39
C MET A 173 -6.98 3.20 14.12
N MET A 174 -7.31 4.36 13.58
CA MET A 174 -6.93 5.66 14.15
C MET A 174 -7.72 6.03 15.41
N PHE A 175 -8.89 5.43 15.64
CA PHE A 175 -9.78 5.75 16.77
C PHE A 175 -9.68 4.81 17.95
N SER A 176 -8.90 3.72 17.87
CA SER A 176 -8.77 2.77 18.97
C SER A 176 -7.83 3.26 20.06
N ARG A 177 -8.33 4.04 21.03
CA ARG A 177 -7.55 4.55 22.19
C ARG A 177 -7.09 3.47 23.17
N HIS A 178 -7.65 2.25 23.16
CA HIS A 178 -7.42 1.25 24.22
C HIS A 178 -7.10 -0.18 23.76
N ARG A 179 -7.03 -0.45 22.47
CA ARG A 179 -6.55 -1.76 22.00
C ARG A 179 -5.14 -1.62 21.43
N ARG A 180 -4.24 -2.54 21.84
CA ARG A 180 -2.95 -2.72 21.15
C ARG A 180 -3.27 -2.97 19.68
N ILE A 181 -3.18 -1.92 18.89
CA ILE A 181 -3.46 -1.94 17.46
C ILE A 181 -2.56 -3.02 16.87
N SER A 182 -3.14 -3.93 16.09
CA SER A 182 -2.38 -4.90 15.31
C SER A 182 -1.52 -4.15 14.30
N THR A 183 -0.29 -3.95 14.64
CA THR A 183 0.66 -3.01 14.06
C THR A 183 1.29 -3.50 12.77
N ARG A 184 0.99 -4.74 12.34
CA ARG A 184 1.58 -5.32 11.13
C ARG A 184 1.23 -4.56 9.86
N ARG A 185 0.01 -4.05 9.72
CA ARG A 185 -0.44 -3.34 8.53
C ARG A 185 0.23 -1.99 8.26
N TRP A 186 0.72 -1.33 9.29
CA TRP A 186 1.36 -0.02 9.16
C TRP A 186 2.86 -0.09 8.91
N ARG A 187 3.50 -1.19 9.26
CA ARG A 187 4.94 -1.38 9.10
C ARG A 187 5.43 -1.22 7.66
N ILE A 188 4.57 -1.55 6.70
CA ILE A 188 4.92 -1.54 5.29
C ILE A 188 4.82 -0.14 4.67
N MET A 189 3.97 0.71 5.22
CA MET A 189 3.86 2.10 4.75
C MET A 189 5.07 2.96 5.13
N SER A 190 5.79 2.63 6.22
CA SER A 190 6.98 3.36 6.65
C SER A 190 8.20 3.09 5.79
N ALA A 191 8.30 1.90 5.21
CA ALA A 191 9.45 1.51 4.40
C ALA A 191 9.55 2.27 3.05
N THR A 192 8.46 2.88 2.61
CA THR A 192 8.43 3.64 1.32
C THR A 192 8.86 5.10 1.46
N SER A 193 9.17 5.55 2.67
CA SER A 193 9.46 6.96 2.92
C SER A 193 10.51 7.16 4.00
N GLY A 194 11.72 7.52 3.62
CA GLY A 194 12.68 8.06 4.57
C GLY A 194 12.23 9.45 5.03
N GLY A 195 11.85 9.60 6.29
CA GLY A 195 11.54 10.89 6.91
C GLY A 195 10.25 10.92 7.77
N THR A 196 10.30 11.53 8.89
CA THR A 196 9.42 11.51 10.07
C THR A 196 8.13 12.34 10.03
N CYS A 197 7.10 11.95 10.77
CA CYS A 197 6.19 12.66 11.67
C CYS A 197 4.66 12.72 11.50
N ALA A 198 3.96 13.11 12.54
CA ALA A 198 2.60 12.87 12.98
C ALA A 198 1.45 13.69 12.39
N CYS A 199 0.23 13.12 12.40
CA CYS A 199 -1.03 13.86 12.31
C CYS A 199 -2.27 13.25 12.93
N ARG A 200 -3.16 14.16 13.37
CA ARG A 200 -4.60 13.93 13.58
C ARG A 200 -5.36 14.51 12.38
N GLY A 201 -6.02 13.70 11.59
CA GLY A 201 -6.88 14.14 10.49
C GLY A 201 -8.09 13.24 10.31
N ARG A 202 -9.26 13.83 10.02
CA ARG A 202 -10.44 13.08 9.58
C ARG A 202 -10.28 12.72 8.11
N TRP A 203 -10.68 11.49 7.76
CA TRP A 203 -10.82 11.11 6.36
C TRP A 203 -12.06 11.80 5.79
N HIS A 204 -11.87 12.62 4.77
CA HIS A 204 -12.97 13.19 3.98
C HIS A 204 -13.12 12.39 2.69
N ARG A 205 -14.39 12.05 2.38
CA ARG A 205 -14.81 11.48 1.08
C ARG A 205 -15.19 12.59 0.13
#